data_9bf3694710235fb1ea801b9fdd2e38bf
#
_entry.id   9bf3694710235fb1ea801b9fdd2e38bf
#
_cell.length_a   1.000
_cell.length_b   1.000
_cell.length_c   1.000
_cell.angle_alpha   90.00
_cell.angle_beta   90.00
_cell.angle_gamma   90.00
#
_symmetry.space_group_name_H-M   'P 1'
#
loop_
_entity.id
_entity.type
_entity.pdbx_description
1 polymer ?
#
loop_
_entity_poly.entity_id
_entity_poly.type
_entity_poly.pdbx_seq_one_letter_code
_entity_poly.pdbx_strand_id
1 'polypeptide(L)'
;MMRDDSEWVSGLFAASAVDWTPAAANHAARVLYAPVSHDPEASWRCASVLSDIELQRADRFVLEDGKAHFKQRRAFRRYCGAFVLGSPQPLSRIVFQETEKGRPYLPDLPNVWFSFSSCRFGFLGAWSSTHGIGVDLEDQTRNLEAAELAQQFFSYAEVKAVKAVGGLARLRTFYQLWSLKEAALKSIGEGLPFGLDAFEFELAPNPRVVHAPPDYGGPERFIAQTIQGTDICAALVIRSVG
;
A
#
# COMPACT_ATOMS: atom_id res chain seq x y z
N MET A 1 30.71 3.62 -11.12
CA MET A 1 30.10 3.45 -9.78
C MET A 1 29.26 4.70 -9.54
N MET A 2 27.93 4.56 -9.52
CA MET A 2 27.05 5.69 -9.21
C MET A 2 27.33 6.16 -7.78
N ARG A 3 27.30 7.47 -7.58
CA ARG A 3 27.37 8.07 -6.24
C ARG A 3 26.10 7.67 -5.48
N ASP A 4 26.22 7.32 -4.20
CA ASP A 4 25.06 7.05 -3.35
C ASP A 4 24.40 8.39 -2.98
N ASP A 5 23.22 8.65 -3.54
CA ASP A 5 22.45 9.86 -3.31
C ASP A 5 21.39 9.67 -2.17
N SER A 6 21.67 8.80 -1.21
CA SER A 6 20.74 8.49 -0.10
C SER A 6 20.22 9.72 0.62
N GLU A 7 21.06 10.71 0.87
CA GLU A 7 20.65 11.96 1.53
C GLU A 7 19.66 12.75 0.68
N TRP A 8 19.94 12.87 -0.63
CA TRP A 8 19.04 13.57 -1.54
C TRP A 8 17.71 12.85 -1.67
N VAL A 9 17.73 11.52 -1.83
CA VAL A 9 16.51 10.69 -1.94
C VAL A 9 15.70 10.74 -0.64
N SER A 10 16.37 10.73 0.50
CA SER A 10 15.70 10.92 1.79
C SER A 10 15.06 12.30 1.90
N GLY A 11 15.74 13.35 1.45
CA GLY A 11 15.22 14.70 1.39
C GLY A 11 14.01 14.85 0.47
N LEU A 12 14.01 14.19 -0.70
CA LEU A 12 12.88 14.16 -1.62
C LEU A 12 11.61 13.64 -0.91
N PHE A 13 11.70 12.51 -0.24
CA PHE A 13 10.54 11.92 0.44
C PHE A 13 10.21 12.66 1.75
N ALA A 14 11.19 13.13 2.51
CA ALA A 14 10.93 13.93 3.71
C ALA A 14 10.18 15.23 3.40
N ALA A 15 10.47 15.86 2.25
CA ALA A 15 9.80 17.09 1.82
C ALA A 15 8.40 16.85 1.25
N SER A 16 8.15 15.68 0.64
CA SER A 16 6.92 15.39 -0.10
C SER A 16 5.98 14.41 0.60
N ALA A 17 6.50 13.56 1.50
CA ALA A 17 5.68 12.57 2.19
C ALA A 17 4.77 13.20 3.24
N VAL A 18 3.54 12.72 3.28
CA VAL A 18 2.53 13.13 4.26
C VAL A 18 2.25 11.95 5.19
N ASP A 19 2.23 12.24 6.50
CA ASP A 19 1.83 11.26 7.50
C ASP A 19 0.29 11.13 7.48
N TRP A 20 -0.19 9.99 7.01
CA TRP A 20 -1.61 9.63 6.98
C TRP A 20 -1.99 8.69 8.13
N THR A 21 -1.18 8.62 9.17
CA THR A 21 -1.48 7.76 10.32
C THR A 21 -2.80 8.20 10.96
N PRO A 22 -3.83 7.37 10.93
CA PRO A 22 -5.12 7.75 11.48
C PRO A 22 -5.07 7.78 13.02
N ALA A 23 -5.85 8.67 13.63
CA ALA A 23 -5.99 8.73 15.09
C ALA A 23 -6.46 7.39 15.69
N ALA A 24 -7.32 6.65 14.97
CA ALA A 24 -7.79 5.32 15.37
C ALA A 24 -6.67 4.26 15.41
N ALA A 25 -5.54 4.49 14.74
CA ALA A 25 -4.38 3.59 14.83
C ALA A 25 -3.73 3.57 16.22
N ASN A 26 -4.02 4.58 17.06
CA ASN A 26 -3.61 4.67 18.46
C ASN A 26 -2.12 4.28 18.70
N HIS A 27 -1.23 4.81 17.84
CA HIS A 27 0.21 4.48 17.80
C HIS A 27 0.55 3.03 17.39
N ALA A 28 -0.45 2.18 17.08
CA ALA A 28 -0.22 0.80 16.65
C ALA A 28 0.40 0.70 15.26
N ALA A 29 0.29 1.73 14.45
CA ALA A 29 0.77 1.78 13.08
C ALA A 29 1.24 3.17 12.69
N ARG A 30 2.07 3.23 11.65
CA ARG A 30 2.42 4.44 10.91
C ARG A 30 2.08 4.26 9.45
N VAL A 31 1.62 5.34 8.81
CA VAL A 31 1.26 5.36 7.39
C VAL A 31 1.84 6.60 6.74
N LEU A 32 2.63 6.41 5.70
CA LEU A 32 3.19 7.49 4.89
C LEU A 32 2.69 7.41 3.46
N TYR A 33 2.26 8.53 2.91
CA TYR A 33 1.99 8.71 1.49
C TYR A 33 3.03 9.66 0.89
N ALA A 34 3.57 9.34 -0.27
CA ALA A 34 4.40 10.24 -1.07
C ALA A 34 3.89 10.30 -2.51
N PRO A 35 3.70 11.49 -3.10
CA PRO A 35 3.34 11.63 -4.50
C PRO A 35 4.50 11.18 -5.40
N VAL A 36 4.17 10.77 -6.63
CA VAL A 36 5.18 10.54 -7.67
C VAL A 36 5.82 11.89 -8.02
N SER A 37 7.15 11.94 -8.05
CA SER A 37 7.87 13.08 -8.56
C SER A 37 7.98 13.02 -10.08
N HIS A 38 7.62 14.11 -10.76
CA HIS A 38 7.80 14.27 -12.20
C HIS A 38 9.12 14.95 -12.56
N ASP A 39 9.97 15.24 -11.57
CA ASP A 39 11.32 15.73 -11.79
C ASP A 39 12.17 14.61 -12.40
N PRO A 40 12.78 14.82 -13.60
CA PRO A 40 13.67 13.85 -14.22
C PRO A 40 14.84 13.45 -13.32
N GLU A 41 15.33 14.36 -12.49
CA GLU A 41 16.42 14.13 -11.55
C GLU A 41 16.02 13.12 -10.47
N ALA A 42 14.76 13.11 -10.03
CA ALA A 42 14.27 12.17 -9.04
C ALA A 42 14.40 10.70 -9.49
N SER A 43 14.08 10.39 -10.74
CA SER A 43 14.22 9.04 -11.28
C SER A 43 15.69 8.58 -11.33
N TRP A 44 16.58 9.48 -11.73
CA TRP A 44 18.01 9.18 -11.81
C TRP A 44 18.63 8.99 -10.42
N ARG A 45 18.37 9.88 -9.47
CA ARG A 45 18.88 9.78 -8.11
C ARG A 45 18.29 8.60 -7.33
N CYS A 46 17.01 8.31 -7.52
CA CYS A 46 16.41 7.10 -6.95
C CYS A 46 17.09 5.81 -7.45
N ALA A 47 17.62 5.82 -8.68
CA ALA A 47 18.35 4.66 -9.20
C ALA A 47 19.64 4.37 -8.41
N SER A 48 20.31 5.39 -7.86
CA SER A 48 21.59 5.24 -7.15
C SER A 48 21.48 4.39 -5.85
N VAL A 49 20.27 4.32 -5.29
CA VAL A 49 20.02 3.56 -4.05
C VAL A 49 19.44 2.16 -4.31
N LEU A 50 19.25 1.77 -5.58
CA LEU A 50 18.73 0.46 -5.98
C LEU A 50 19.85 -0.56 -6.18
N SER A 51 19.52 -1.84 -6.02
CA SER A 51 20.42 -2.94 -6.38
C SER A 51 20.46 -3.15 -7.89
N ASP A 52 21.52 -3.81 -8.38
CA ASP A 52 21.66 -4.17 -9.81
C ASP A 52 20.47 -4.99 -10.31
N ILE A 53 19.93 -5.89 -9.48
CA ILE A 53 18.73 -6.69 -9.83
C ILE A 53 17.52 -5.79 -10.03
N GLU A 54 17.33 -4.78 -9.18
CA GLU A 54 16.23 -3.84 -9.31
C GLU A 54 16.41 -2.93 -10.53
N LEU A 55 17.64 -2.52 -10.82
CA LEU A 55 17.95 -1.75 -12.03
C LEU A 55 17.66 -2.56 -13.30
N GLN A 56 18.08 -3.83 -13.35
CA GLN A 56 17.74 -4.75 -14.44
C GLN A 56 16.21 -4.93 -14.60
N ARG A 57 15.47 -4.97 -13.48
CA ARG A 57 13.99 -5.00 -13.56
C ARG A 57 13.40 -3.69 -14.06
N ALA A 58 13.97 -2.55 -13.67
CA ALA A 58 13.57 -1.23 -14.18
C ALA A 58 13.76 -1.15 -15.70
N ASP A 59 14.85 -1.72 -16.23
CA ASP A 59 15.16 -1.70 -17.67
C ASP A 59 14.20 -2.55 -18.53
N ARG A 60 13.39 -3.40 -17.92
CA ARG A 60 12.34 -4.17 -18.63
C ARG A 60 11.08 -3.36 -18.93
N PHE A 61 10.92 -2.19 -18.31
CA PHE A 61 9.79 -1.31 -18.63
C PHE A 61 10.01 -0.63 -19.98
N VAL A 62 9.00 -0.72 -20.83
CA VAL A 62 9.02 -0.12 -22.17
C VAL A 62 8.86 1.39 -22.09
N LEU A 63 8.02 1.87 -21.16
CA LEU A 63 7.73 3.30 -20.99
C LEU A 63 8.63 3.89 -19.91
N GLU A 64 9.24 5.05 -20.18
CA GLU A 64 10.09 5.74 -19.22
C GLU A 64 9.36 6.14 -17.94
N ASP A 65 8.07 6.52 -18.02
CA ASP A 65 7.25 6.80 -16.84
C ASP A 65 7.13 5.58 -15.93
N GLY A 66 6.92 4.40 -16.50
CA GLY A 66 6.87 3.13 -15.76
C GLY A 66 8.20 2.80 -15.09
N LYS A 67 9.31 3.06 -15.79
CA LYS A 67 10.67 2.90 -15.29
C LYS A 67 10.95 3.86 -14.13
N ALA A 68 10.61 5.15 -14.32
CA ALA A 68 10.76 6.18 -13.29
C ALA A 68 9.92 5.87 -12.05
N HIS A 69 8.66 5.50 -12.24
CA HIS A 69 7.77 5.08 -11.15
C HIS A 69 8.31 3.88 -10.39
N PHE A 70 8.82 2.86 -11.09
CA PHE A 70 9.42 1.69 -10.44
C PHE A 70 10.60 2.07 -9.55
N LYS A 71 11.53 2.92 -10.05
CA LYS A 71 12.70 3.37 -9.30
C LYS A 71 12.31 4.14 -8.04
N GLN A 72 11.41 5.12 -8.17
CA GLN A 72 10.91 5.91 -7.04
C GLN A 72 10.20 5.03 -6.01
N ARG A 73 9.37 4.08 -6.44
CA ARG A 73 8.69 3.12 -5.56
C ARG A 73 9.67 2.30 -4.73
N ARG A 74 10.76 1.82 -5.34
CA ARG A 74 11.78 1.05 -4.62
C ARG A 74 12.56 1.93 -3.64
N ALA A 75 12.90 3.14 -4.04
CA ALA A 75 13.54 4.12 -3.16
C ALA A 75 12.64 4.52 -1.98
N PHE A 76 11.34 4.73 -2.22
CA PHE A 76 10.36 5.00 -1.16
C PHE A 76 10.27 3.88 -0.13
N ARG A 77 10.28 2.61 -0.54
CA ARG A 77 10.32 1.48 0.40
C ARG A 77 11.55 1.55 1.30
N ARG A 78 12.73 1.86 0.74
CA ARG A 78 13.97 2.03 1.51
C ARG A 78 13.89 3.20 2.48
N TYR A 79 13.31 4.32 2.03
CA TYR A 79 13.06 5.47 2.90
C TYR A 79 12.19 5.08 4.12
N CYS A 80 11.09 4.36 3.91
CA CYS A 80 10.25 3.85 5.01
C CYS A 80 11.05 2.92 5.94
N GLY A 81 11.89 2.04 5.38
CA GLY A 81 12.76 1.17 6.17
C GLY A 81 13.77 1.94 7.02
N ALA A 82 14.43 2.96 6.45
CA ALA A 82 15.35 3.84 7.16
C ALA A 82 14.66 4.59 8.31
N PHE A 83 13.44 5.07 8.06
CA PHE A 83 12.64 5.74 9.07
C PHE A 83 12.39 4.86 10.29
N VAL A 84 12.10 3.57 10.08
CA VAL A 84 11.87 2.60 11.17
C VAL A 84 13.17 2.24 11.90
N LEU A 85 14.26 2.09 11.17
CA LEU A 85 15.56 1.76 11.76
C LEU A 85 16.11 2.89 12.63
N GLY A 86 15.67 4.14 12.41
CA GLY A 86 16.07 5.30 13.23
C GLY A 86 17.58 5.61 13.19
N SER A 87 18.33 4.98 12.29
CA SER A 87 19.78 5.11 12.16
C SER A 87 20.13 5.73 10.80
N PRO A 88 21.12 6.63 10.72
CA PRO A 88 21.58 7.22 9.49
C PRO A 88 22.34 6.18 8.64
N GLN A 89 21.61 5.28 8.02
CA GLN A 89 22.16 4.32 7.08
C GLN A 89 21.91 4.78 5.65
N PRO A 90 22.86 4.55 4.72
CA PRO A 90 22.60 4.73 3.30
C PRO A 90 21.39 3.89 2.87
N LEU A 91 20.46 4.50 2.12
CA LEU A 91 19.26 3.81 1.63
C LEU A 91 19.61 2.57 0.79
N SER A 92 20.75 2.58 0.12
CA SER A 92 21.26 1.43 -0.66
C SER A 92 21.49 0.17 0.19
N ARG A 93 21.70 0.30 1.50
CA ARG A 93 21.86 -0.83 2.43
C ARG A 93 20.55 -1.42 2.93
N ILE A 94 19.43 -0.74 2.72
CA ILE A 94 18.12 -1.18 3.18
C ILE A 94 17.51 -2.09 2.12
N VAL A 95 17.58 -3.40 2.33
CA VAL A 95 17.14 -4.40 1.37
C VAL A 95 15.94 -5.16 1.92
N PHE A 96 14.75 -4.86 1.38
CA PHE A 96 13.55 -5.63 1.68
C PHE A 96 13.61 -6.99 1.01
N GLN A 97 13.29 -8.03 1.76
CA GLN A 97 12.98 -9.36 1.29
C GLN A 97 11.47 -9.57 1.25
N GLU A 98 11.04 -10.66 0.63
CA GLU A 98 9.63 -11.02 0.55
C GLU A 98 9.43 -12.44 1.11
N THR A 99 8.37 -12.66 1.87
CA THR A 99 7.95 -14.00 2.29
C THR A 99 7.49 -14.79 1.07
N GLU A 100 7.24 -16.09 1.21
CA GLU A 100 6.68 -16.95 0.14
C GLU A 100 5.36 -16.38 -0.44
N LYS A 101 4.57 -15.70 0.37
CA LYS A 101 3.31 -15.06 0.00
C LYS A 101 3.48 -13.60 -0.46
N GLY A 102 4.71 -13.11 -0.62
CA GLY A 102 5.02 -11.79 -1.15
C GLY A 102 4.96 -10.62 -0.15
N ARG A 103 4.76 -10.89 1.16
CA ARG A 103 4.81 -9.83 2.18
C ARG A 103 6.24 -9.31 2.35
N PRO A 104 6.49 -7.99 2.22
CA PRO A 104 7.81 -7.42 2.42
C PRO A 104 8.21 -7.41 3.90
N TYR A 105 9.49 -7.67 4.16
CA TYR A 105 10.08 -7.57 5.49
C TYR A 105 11.54 -7.14 5.42
N LEU A 106 12.06 -6.63 6.52
CA LEU A 106 13.50 -6.37 6.72
C LEU A 106 14.08 -7.42 7.67
N PRO A 107 15.15 -8.14 7.28
CA PRO A 107 15.78 -9.14 8.15
C PRO A 107 16.21 -8.58 9.50
N ASP A 108 16.67 -7.33 9.53
CA ASP A 108 17.09 -6.64 10.75
C ASP A 108 15.93 -6.23 11.66
N LEU A 109 14.68 -6.30 11.17
CA LEU A 109 13.45 -5.94 11.87
C LEU A 109 12.39 -7.03 11.71
N PRO A 110 12.64 -8.28 12.17
CA PRO A 110 11.76 -9.43 11.92
C PRO A 110 10.36 -9.27 12.53
N ASN A 111 10.23 -8.47 13.57
CA ASN A 111 8.95 -8.22 14.26
C ASN A 111 8.19 -7.02 13.70
N VAL A 112 8.74 -6.30 12.71
CA VAL A 112 8.04 -5.19 12.08
C VAL A 112 7.29 -5.70 10.85
N TRP A 113 6.01 -5.44 10.85
CA TRP A 113 5.14 -5.71 9.72
C TRP A 113 5.14 -4.52 8.79
N PHE A 114 5.48 -4.72 7.54
CA PHE A 114 5.44 -3.71 6.49
C PHE A 114 4.38 -4.04 5.46
N SER A 115 3.73 -3.01 4.93
CA SER A 115 2.82 -3.09 3.79
C SER A 115 3.03 -1.90 2.87
N PHE A 116 2.99 -2.16 1.56
CA PHE A 116 3.17 -1.13 0.53
C PHE A 116 2.13 -1.27 -0.57
N SER A 117 1.71 -0.14 -1.11
CA SER A 117 0.94 -0.05 -2.33
C SER A 117 1.39 1.15 -3.17
N SER A 118 1.00 1.19 -4.43
CA SER A 118 1.33 2.32 -5.31
C SER A 118 0.39 2.37 -6.50
N CYS A 119 0.01 3.57 -6.89
CA CYS A 119 -0.63 3.86 -8.16
C CYS A 119 0.15 4.94 -8.90
N ARG A 120 -0.29 5.34 -10.10
CA ARG A 120 0.42 6.36 -10.89
C ARG A 120 0.59 7.71 -10.20
N PHE A 121 -0.18 8.00 -9.15
CA PHE A 121 -0.13 9.27 -8.43
C PHE A 121 0.80 9.26 -7.22
N GLY A 122 1.11 8.08 -6.66
CA GLY A 122 1.91 8.04 -5.45
C GLY A 122 2.20 6.65 -4.92
N PHE A 123 2.87 6.66 -3.79
CA PHE A 123 3.33 5.52 -3.04
C PHE A 123 2.75 5.56 -1.64
N LEU A 124 2.27 4.44 -1.15
CA LEU A 124 1.75 4.28 0.20
C LEU A 124 2.56 3.21 0.92
N GLY A 125 3.06 3.55 2.11
CA GLY A 125 3.81 2.64 2.97
C GLY A 125 3.24 2.67 4.38
N ALA A 126 3.12 1.51 5.00
CA ALA A 126 2.71 1.39 6.38
C ALA A 126 3.54 0.35 7.12
N TRP A 127 3.68 0.52 8.43
CA TRP A 127 4.37 -0.43 9.29
C TRP A 127 3.83 -0.44 10.71
N SER A 128 4.02 -1.58 11.38
CA SER A 128 3.67 -1.80 12.77
C SER A 128 4.61 -2.84 13.39
N SER A 129 5.00 -2.65 14.65
CA SER A 129 5.75 -3.63 15.43
C SER A 129 4.85 -4.52 16.29
N THR A 130 3.55 -4.24 16.34
CA THR A 130 2.61 -4.89 17.26
C THR A 130 1.38 -5.49 16.58
N HIS A 131 1.13 -5.14 15.32
CA HIS A 131 -0.09 -5.51 14.60
C HIS A 131 0.22 -5.97 13.18
N GLY A 132 -0.60 -6.87 12.63
CA GLY A 132 -0.66 -7.07 11.19
C GLY A 132 -1.20 -5.81 10.52
N ILE A 133 -0.55 -5.36 9.45
CA ILE A 133 -0.95 -4.13 8.75
C ILE A 133 -1.03 -4.35 7.26
N GLY A 134 -2.05 -3.79 6.63
CA GLY A 134 -2.18 -3.76 5.18
C GLY A 134 -2.63 -2.39 4.70
N VAL A 135 -2.03 -1.94 3.62
CA VAL A 135 -2.45 -0.72 2.92
C VAL A 135 -2.65 -1.01 1.44
N ASP A 136 -3.60 -0.29 0.87
CA ASP A 136 -3.81 -0.27 -0.56
C ASP A 136 -4.05 1.14 -1.08
N LEU A 137 -3.66 1.39 -2.35
CA LEU A 137 -3.73 2.69 -3.01
C LEU A 137 -4.13 2.50 -4.47
N GLU A 138 -5.28 3.02 -4.84
CA GLU A 138 -5.86 2.87 -6.18
C GLU A 138 -6.02 4.22 -6.90
N ASP A 139 -5.83 4.18 -8.21
CA ASP A 139 -6.16 5.25 -9.14
C ASP A 139 -7.65 5.15 -9.51
N GLN A 140 -8.49 5.95 -8.84
CA GLN A 140 -9.93 5.94 -9.09
C GLN A 140 -10.38 6.75 -10.32
N THR A 141 -9.43 7.29 -11.08
CA THR A 141 -9.74 7.95 -12.36
C THR A 141 -9.85 6.95 -13.52
N ARG A 142 -9.42 5.70 -13.28
CA ARG A 142 -9.53 4.62 -14.28
C ARG A 142 -10.99 4.23 -14.43
N ASN A 143 -11.48 4.32 -15.66
CA ASN A 143 -12.80 3.80 -15.97
C ASN A 143 -12.76 2.28 -16.08
N LEU A 144 -13.67 1.60 -15.36
CA LEU A 144 -13.80 0.14 -15.37
C LEU A 144 -15.26 -0.27 -15.16
N GLU A 145 -15.58 -1.51 -15.50
CA GLU A 145 -16.91 -2.10 -15.32
C GLU A 145 -17.08 -2.55 -13.85
N ALA A 146 -17.24 -1.54 -12.96
CA ALA A 146 -17.27 -1.74 -11.50
C ALA A 146 -18.28 -2.80 -11.04
N ALA A 147 -19.46 -2.85 -11.67
CA ALA A 147 -20.52 -3.79 -11.31
C ALA A 147 -20.17 -5.25 -11.70
N GLU A 148 -19.47 -5.43 -12.81
CA GLU A 148 -19.05 -6.74 -13.31
C GLU A 148 -17.88 -7.27 -12.48
N LEU A 149 -16.88 -6.42 -12.21
CA LEU A 149 -15.74 -6.77 -11.36
C LEU A 149 -16.19 -7.07 -9.92
N ALA A 150 -17.10 -6.29 -9.37
CA ALA A 150 -17.67 -6.58 -8.05
C ALA A 150 -18.35 -7.95 -8.04
N GLN A 151 -19.08 -8.31 -9.09
CA GLN A 151 -19.77 -9.61 -9.18
C GLN A 151 -18.81 -10.81 -9.23
N GLN A 152 -17.57 -10.62 -9.67
CA GLN A 152 -16.55 -11.68 -9.72
C GLN A 152 -15.81 -11.85 -8.38
N PHE A 153 -15.64 -10.77 -7.60
CA PHE A 153 -14.68 -10.75 -6.51
C PHE A 153 -15.27 -10.37 -5.15
N PHE A 154 -16.50 -9.85 -5.10
CA PHE A 154 -17.08 -9.33 -3.86
C PHE A 154 -18.18 -10.22 -3.31
N SER A 155 -18.50 -10.05 -2.03
CA SER A 155 -19.65 -10.71 -1.42
C SER A 155 -20.98 -10.22 -2.03
N TYR A 156 -22.04 -10.99 -1.83
CA TYR A 156 -23.37 -10.61 -2.32
C TYR A 156 -23.84 -9.23 -1.81
N ALA A 157 -23.58 -8.93 -0.53
CA ALA A 157 -23.96 -7.65 0.08
C ALA A 157 -23.20 -6.48 -0.52
N GLU A 158 -21.90 -6.65 -0.77
CA GLU A 158 -21.03 -5.64 -1.39
C GLU A 158 -21.39 -5.41 -2.87
N VAL A 159 -21.69 -6.47 -3.62
CA VAL A 159 -22.21 -6.37 -5.00
C VAL A 159 -23.49 -5.55 -5.02
N LYS A 160 -24.40 -5.80 -4.07
CA LYS A 160 -25.64 -5.04 -3.94
C LYS A 160 -25.36 -3.56 -3.66
N ALA A 161 -24.40 -3.25 -2.78
CA ALA A 161 -23.99 -1.88 -2.45
C ALA A 161 -23.42 -1.16 -3.69
N VAL A 162 -22.55 -1.80 -4.46
CA VAL A 162 -22.00 -1.25 -5.71
C VAL A 162 -23.09 -1.01 -6.75
N LYS A 163 -24.05 -1.92 -6.89
CA LYS A 163 -25.16 -1.81 -7.85
C LYS A 163 -26.22 -0.82 -7.46
N ALA A 164 -26.35 -0.48 -6.16
CA ALA A 164 -27.35 0.45 -5.64
C ALA A 164 -27.11 1.91 -6.06
N VAL A 165 -25.90 2.24 -6.48
CA VAL A 165 -25.49 3.58 -6.91
C VAL A 165 -25.06 3.60 -8.36
N GLY A 166 -25.00 4.77 -9.01
CA GLY A 166 -24.64 4.92 -10.42
C GLY A 166 -23.48 5.91 -10.65
N GLY A 167 -22.94 5.91 -11.87
CA GLY A 167 -21.92 6.87 -12.28
C GLY A 167 -20.68 6.86 -11.37
N LEU A 168 -20.16 8.04 -11.03
CA LEU A 168 -18.98 8.20 -10.19
C LEU A 168 -19.16 7.61 -8.77
N ALA A 169 -20.38 7.63 -8.23
CA ALA A 169 -20.63 7.03 -6.92
C ALA A 169 -20.39 5.51 -6.94
N ARG A 170 -20.76 4.82 -8.03
CA ARG A 170 -20.49 3.40 -8.21
C ARG A 170 -19.00 3.12 -8.25
N LEU A 171 -18.25 3.87 -9.02
CA LEU A 171 -16.79 3.72 -9.09
C LEU A 171 -16.13 3.94 -7.72
N ARG A 172 -16.54 4.98 -7.00
CA ARG A 172 -16.04 5.26 -5.65
C ARG A 172 -16.34 4.12 -4.67
N THR A 173 -17.58 3.62 -4.67
CA THR A 173 -17.97 2.48 -3.82
C THR A 173 -17.16 1.25 -4.14
N PHE A 174 -16.96 0.97 -5.43
CA PHE A 174 -16.13 -0.15 -5.88
C PHE A 174 -14.68 -0.01 -5.39
N TYR A 175 -14.03 1.14 -5.64
CA TYR A 175 -12.64 1.35 -5.23
C TYR A 175 -12.45 1.32 -3.72
N GLN A 176 -13.42 1.82 -2.94
CA GLN A 176 -13.38 1.70 -1.48
C GLN A 176 -13.37 0.23 -1.04
N LEU A 177 -14.29 -0.58 -1.55
CA LEU A 177 -14.36 -2.00 -1.22
C LEU A 177 -13.12 -2.75 -1.71
N TRP A 178 -12.69 -2.49 -2.94
CA TRP A 178 -11.49 -3.10 -3.51
C TRP A 178 -10.26 -2.82 -2.64
N SER A 179 -9.98 -1.54 -2.37
CA SER A 179 -8.81 -1.16 -1.57
C SER A 179 -8.87 -1.72 -0.15
N LEU A 180 -10.05 -1.77 0.48
CA LEU A 180 -10.23 -2.37 1.81
C LEU A 180 -9.92 -3.88 1.79
N LYS A 181 -10.39 -4.60 0.79
CA LYS A 181 -10.16 -6.04 0.64
C LYS A 181 -8.69 -6.36 0.39
N GLU A 182 -8.04 -5.62 -0.52
CA GLU A 182 -6.59 -5.72 -0.76
C GLU A 182 -5.79 -5.42 0.52
N ALA A 183 -6.14 -4.35 1.23
CA ALA A 183 -5.49 -4.02 2.49
C ALA A 183 -5.72 -5.10 3.56
N ALA A 184 -6.93 -5.69 3.62
CA ALA A 184 -7.22 -6.78 4.55
C ALA A 184 -6.36 -8.02 4.27
N LEU A 185 -6.26 -8.46 3.02
CA LEU A 185 -5.39 -9.56 2.64
C LEU A 185 -3.93 -9.28 3.02
N LYS A 186 -3.43 -8.08 2.73
CA LYS A 186 -2.08 -7.68 3.13
C LYS A 186 -1.88 -7.68 4.64
N SER A 187 -2.92 -7.33 5.44
CA SER A 187 -2.85 -7.30 6.90
C SER A 187 -2.73 -8.69 7.54
N ILE A 188 -3.10 -9.73 6.82
CA ILE A 188 -2.93 -11.13 7.23
C ILE A 188 -1.74 -11.82 6.54
N GLY A 189 -0.99 -11.09 5.70
CA GLY A 189 0.17 -11.59 4.97
C GLY A 189 -0.16 -12.46 3.76
N GLU A 190 -1.41 -12.41 3.32
CA GLU A 190 -1.89 -13.11 2.14
C GLU A 190 -1.87 -12.20 0.91
N GLY A 191 -2.00 -12.81 -0.26
CA GLY A 191 -2.14 -12.12 -1.54
C GLY A 191 -3.47 -12.43 -2.23
N LEU A 192 -3.68 -11.86 -3.40
CA LEU A 192 -4.88 -12.07 -4.24
C LEU A 192 -5.33 -13.53 -4.40
N PRO A 193 -4.44 -14.54 -4.51
CA PRO A 193 -4.84 -15.94 -4.61
C PRO A 193 -5.67 -16.46 -3.42
N PHE A 194 -5.63 -15.77 -2.27
CA PHE A 194 -6.45 -16.13 -1.11
C PHE A 194 -7.94 -15.87 -1.33
N GLY A 195 -8.29 -14.94 -2.21
CA GLY A 195 -9.65 -14.54 -2.54
C GLY A 195 -10.07 -13.23 -1.85
N LEU A 196 -10.56 -12.29 -2.63
CA LEU A 196 -11.06 -11.01 -2.11
C LEU A 196 -12.39 -11.18 -1.34
N ASP A 197 -13.16 -12.22 -1.65
CA ASP A 197 -14.41 -12.58 -0.98
C ASP A 197 -14.24 -13.15 0.44
N ALA A 198 -12.99 -13.46 0.84
CA ALA A 198 -12.66 -13.88 2.18
C ALA A 198 -12.96 -12.84 3.28
N PHE A 199 -13.00 -11.56 2.89
CA PHE A 199 -13.43 -10.47 3.76
C PHE A 199 -14.71 -9.84 3.24
N GLU A 200 -15.61 -9.42 4.15
CA GLU A 200 -16.76 -8.59 3.81
C GLU A 200 -16.71 -7.28 4.61
N PHE A 201 -17.02 -6.18 3.94
CA PHE A 201 -17.02 -4.85 4.53
C PHE A 201 -18.37 -4.17 4.42
N GLU A 202 -18.70 -3.39 5.43
CA GLU A 202 -19.74 -2.37 5.40
C GLU A 202 -19.08 -1.00 5.42
N LEU A 203 -19.51 -0.10 4.51
CA LEU A 203 -18.86 1.21 4.33
C LEU A 203 -19.43 2.32 5.22
N ALA A 204 -20.69 2.24 5.57
CA ALA A 204 -21.39 3.33 6.28
C ALA A 204 -21.72 2.95 7.73
N PRO A 205 -21.66 3.90 8.69
CA PRO A 205 -21.17 5.29 8.55
C PRO A 205 -19.65 5.40 8.41
N ASN A 206 -18.90 4.38 8.84
CA ASN A 206 -17.46 4.24 8.67
C ASN A 206 -17.16 2.81 8.23
N PRO A 207 -16.08 2.60 7.46
CA PRO A 207 -15.69 1.26 7.04
C PRO A 207 -15.48 0.32 8.24
N ARG A 208 -16.08 -0.85 8.20
CA ARG A 208 -15.88 -1.91 9.20
C ARG A 208 -15.86 -3.29 8.54
N VAL A 209 -15.09 -4.20 9.10
CA VAL A 209 -15.13 -5.60 8.73
C VAL A 209 -16.38 -6.24 9.34
N VAL A 210 -17.17 -6.95 8.54
CA VAL A 210 -18.35 -7.70 9.00
C VAL A 210 -18.15 -9.22 8.90
N HIS A 211 -17.22 -9.65 8.03
CA HIS A 211 -16.74 -11.02 7.96
C HIS A 211 -15.22 -11.05 7.75
N ALA A 212 -14.55 -11.96 8.42
CA ALA A 212 -13.12 -12.23 8.28
C ALA A 212 -12.85 -13.74 8.34
N PRO A 213 -11.78 -14.26 7.73
CA PRO A 213 -11.42 -15.67 7.79
C PRO A 213 -11.15 -16.09 9.23
N PRO A 214 -11.77 -17.21 9.74
CA PRO A 214 -11.69 -17.63 11.14
C PRO A 214 -10.25 -17.81 11.66
N ASP A 215 -9.34 -18.27 10.81
CA ASP A 215 -7.94 -18.51 11.16
C ASP A 215 -7.18 -17.23 11.57
N TYR A 216 -7.73 -16.07 11.23
CA TYR A 216 -7.13 -14.75 11.53
C TYR A 216 -7.89 -13.99 12.62
N GLY A 217 -8.90 -14.61 13.21
CA GLY A 217 -9.77 -14.06 14.24
C GLY A 217 -11.03 -13.41 13.66
N GLY A 218 -11.96 -13.02 14.55
CA GLY A 218 -13.22 -12.41 14.13
C GLY A 218 -13.07 -10.96 13.65
N PRO A 219 -14.15 -10.39 13.09
CA PRO A 219 -14.18 -9.00 12.58
C PRO A 219 -13.72 -7.95 13.60
N GLU A 220 -13.93 -8.20 14.89
CA GLU A 220 -13.53 -7.30 15.99
C GLU A 220 -12.02 -7.12 16.13
N ARG A 221 -11.22 -7.99 15.51
CA ARG A 221 -9.76 -7.86 15.49
C ARG A 221 -9.24 -6.89 14.43
N PHE A 222 -10.12 -6.38 13.59
CA PHE A 222 -9.74 -5.54 12.45
C PHE A 222 -10.27 -4.12 12.61
N ILE A 223 -9.39 -3.16 12.41
CA ILE A 223 -9.73 -1.74 12.24
C ILE A 223 -9.53 -1.43 10.76
N ALA A 224 -10.55 -0.85 10.13
CA ALA A 224 -10.53 -0.52 8.72
C ALA A 224 -10.80 0.97 8.51
N GLN A 225 -10.07 1.59 7.61
CA GLN A 225 -10.25 3.00 7.23
C GLN A 225 -9.98 3.20 5.75
N THR A 226 -10.70 4.16 5.17
CA THR A 226 -10.43 4.66 3.81
C THR A 226 -10.09 6.14 3.83
N ILE A 227 -9.21 6.53 2.91
CA ILE A 227 -8.91 7.93 2.60
C ILE A 227 -9.31 8.14 1.14
N GLN A 228 -10.27 9.07 0.94
CA GLN A 228 -10.77 9.42 -0.38
C GLN A 228 -10.17 10.76 -0.81
N GLY A 229 -9.46 10.75 -1.93
CA GLY A 229 -9.05 11.95 -2.65
C GLY A 229 -9.87 12.16 -3.91
N THR A 230 -9.53 13.15 -4.71
CA THR A 230 -10.14 13.37 -6.02
C THR A 230 -9.81 12.24 -6.99
N ASP A 231 -8.55 11.84 -7.03
CA ASP A 231 -7.99 10.93 -8.03
C ASP A 231 -7.56 9.58 -7.45
N ILE A 232 -7.48 9.48 -6.12
CA ILE A 232 -7.00 8.30 -5.42
C ILE A 232 -8.00 7.81 -4.38
N CYS A 233 -8.03 6.51 -4.18
CA CYS A 233 -8.63 5.83 -3.04
C CYS A 233 -7.54 5.05 -2.30
N ALA A 234 -7.41 5.27 -1.01
CA ALA A 234 -6.50 4.51 -0.17
C ALA A 234 -7.25 3.81 0.95
N ALA A 235 -6.76 2.65 1.35
CA ALA A 235 -7.27 1.90 2.49
C ALA A 235 -6.15 1.48 3.44
N LEU A 236 -6.50 1.44 4.71
CA LEU A 236 -5.68 0.88 5.79
C LEU A 236 -6.53 -0.16 6.53
N VAL A 237 -5.94 -1.35 6.75
CA VAL A 237 -6.48 -2.36 7.66
C VAL A 237 -5.40 -2.75 8.67
N ILE A 238 -5.74 -2.68 9.95
CA ILE A 238 -4.90 -3.08 11.07
C ILE A 238 -5.54 -4.28 11.73
N ARG A 239 -4.78 -5.36 11.92
CA ARG A 239 -5.22 -6.57 12.60
C ARG A 239 -4.49 -6.73 13.93
N SER A 240 -5.23 -6.82 15.03
CA SER A 240 -4.68 -7.18 16.34
C SER A 240 -4.15 -8.61 16.28
N VAL A 241 -2.85 -8.79 16.56
CA VAL A 241 -2.24 -10.10 16.78
C VAL A 241 -2.29 -10.35 18.30
N GLY A 242 -3.18 -11.22 18.71
CA GLY A 242 -3.35 -11.63 20.10
C GLY A 242 -2.29 -12.62 20.52
#